data_7a75e0b498b82a01cbd046416e6d4553
#
_entry.id   7a75e0b498b82a01cbd046416e6d4553
#
_cell.length_a   1.000
_cell.length_b   1.000
_cell.length_c   1.000
_cell.angle_alpha   90.00
_cell.angle_beta   90.00
_cell.angle_gamma   90.00
#
_symmetry.space_group_name_H-M   'P 1'
#
loop_
_entity.id
_entity.type
_entity.pdbx_description
1 polymer ?
#
loop_
_entity_poly.entity_id
_entity_poly.type
_entity_poly.pdbx_seq_one_letter_code
_entity_poly.pdbx_strand_id
1 'polypeptide(L)'
;MKFAKCLTLTVALAIAFAAAALQAQDQRQPAPLVPKFVKGSASDVIAADIFDTIIYLPVKIGGQGPYSFVLDTGNGGTPVLDEKLARALGVPLGTRIPITGGAGSTPVDLYPIEKLDLSMPGLTFSEVPAATLPLDLMDPHWGKHKDGLVGGTVFSVAITDIDYAKKTVRFSDPKTFTPAAGEVIPIEVFGQPFVRAKVFLHGSSQPVEAFLMVDTGVRVTTFNSPFSKTNKLVEQSPKSLATMTGFGINGASWGTIGRVQAIELGSIRIENPVVDFSTDTAGALSSDRFAGILGADMLRRFHVVFDYPGQRMILEKNAEFGAPFEFDMSGLRLVAEGKDFSRIKVFHVADKTPAQAAGLQAGDEIRTVDGRKASTFNWETLRAYFQRPGRTVKLEIVRDGKPIAATLTLERLV
;
A
#
# COMPACT_ATOMS: atom_id res chain seq x y z
N MET A 1 -47.15 -1.33 22.08
CA MET A 1 -46.21 -2.45 22.24
C MET A 1 -44.83 -1.97 21.80
N LYS A 2 -43.91 -1.95 22.75
CA LYS A 2 -42.61 -1.29 22.63
C LYS A 2 -41.61 -2.19 21.85
N PHE A 3 -41.06 -1.72 20.75
CA PHE A 3 -39.90 -2.33 20.13
C PHE A 3 -38.64 -1.75 20.74
N ALA A 4 -37.87 -2.62 21.37
CA ALA A 4 -36.60 -2.33 21.98
C ALA A 4 -35.55 -2.09 20.85
N LYS A 5 -34.91 -0.92 20.89
CA LYS A 5 -33.72 -0.63 20.11
C LYS A 5 -32.54 -1.39 20.72
N CYS A 6 -32.08 -2.43 20.05
CA CYS A 6 -30.80 -3.07 20.35
C CYS A 6 -29.70 -2.33 19.60
N LEU A 7 -28.95 -1.54 20.35
CA LEU A 7 -27.80 -0.79 19.86
C LEU A 7 -26.59 -1.74 19.94
N THR A 8 -26.26 -2.41 18.87
CA THR A 8 -24.99 -3.15 18.76
C THR A 8 -23.94 -2.26 18.13
N LEU A 9 -23.16 -1.65 19.02
CA LEU A 9 -21.91 -0.98 18.70
C LEU A 9 -20.85 -2.07 18.48
N THR A 10 -20.40 -2.32 17.27
CA THR A 10 -19.31 -3.27 17.03
C THR A 10 -18.27 -2.68 16.08
N VAL A 11 -17.15 -2.32 16.70
CA VAL A 11 -15.76 -2.42 16.23
C VAL A 11 -15.41 -1.76 14.90
N ALA A 12 -14.95 -0.53 15.00
CA ALA A 12 -14.14 0.13 13.97
C ALA A 12 -12.71 -0.43 14.03
N LEU A 13 -12.26 -0.79 12.87
CA LEU A 13 -10.98 -1.34 12.43
C LEU A 13 -9.73 -1.16 13.30
N ALA A 14 -8.95 -2.19 13.31
CA ALA A 14 -7.86 -2.57 14.19
C ALA A 14 -6.65 -1.63 14.33
N ILE A 15 -6.63 -0.49 13.69
CA ILE A 15 -5.63 0.57 13.98
C ILE A 15 -6.25 1.72 14.80
N ALA A 16 -7.56 1.87 14.79
CA ALA A 16 -8.27 2.78 15.71
C ALA A 16 -8.29 2.25 17.16
N PHE A 17 -7.98 0.97 17.39
CA PHE A 17 -8.01 0.38 18.73
C PHE A 17 -6.85 0.79 19.64
N ALA A 18 -5.71 1.22 19.11
CA ALA A 18 -4.66 1.81 19.95
C ALA A 18 -5.14 3.11 20.63
N ALA A 19 -6.01 3.87 19.98
CA ALA A 19 -6.62 5.07 20.57
C ALA A 19 -7.67 4.74 21.65
N ALA A 20 -8.41 3.64 21.51
CA ALA A 20 -9.46 3.27 22.48
C ALA A 20 -8.89 2.63 23.77
N ALA A 21 -7.77 1.93 23.69
CA ALA A 21 -7.11 1.40 24.88
C ALA A 21 -6.38 2.48 25.70
N LEU A 22 -5.99 3.60 25.08
CA LEU A 22 -5.45 4.79 25.78
C LEU A 22 -6.56 5.63 26.45
N GLN A 23 -7.82 5.51 26.03
CA GLN A 23 -8.94 6.29 26.61
C GLN A 23 -9.40 5.82 28.00
N ALA A 24 -8.88 4.71 28.51
CA ALA A 24 -9.21 4.22 29.85
C ALA A 24 -8.30 4.74 30.97
N GLN A 25 -7.25 5.48 30.64
CA GLN A 25 -6.36 6.10 31.64
C GLN A 25 -6.15 7.58 31.35
N ASP A 26 -6.90 8.41 32.04
CA ASP A 26 -6.84 9.86 32.07
C ASP A 26 -7.62 10.60 30.95
N GLN A 27 -8.69 11.32 31.33
CA GLN A 27 -9.56 12.11 30.44
C GLN A 27 -8.88 13.42 29.94
N ARG A 28 -7.59 13.47 29.79
CA ARG A 28 -6.94 14.56 29.06
C ARG A 28 -6.94 14.20 27.59
N GLN A 29 -7.72 14.91 26.79
CA GLN A 29 -7.52 14.85 25.32
C GLN A 29 -6.04 15.15 25.05
N PRO A 30 -5.33 14.28 24.29
CA PRO A 30 -3.95 14.57 23.93
C PRO A 30 -3.89 15.92 23.23
N ALA A 31 -2.91 16.73 23.56
CA ALA A 31 -2.70 18.01 22.92
C ALA A 31 -2.68 17.82 21.39
N PRO A 32 -3.34 18.70 20.62
CA PRO A 32 -3.36 18.57 19.18
C PRO A 32 -1.92 18.56 18.65
N LEU A 33 -1.61 17.62 17.78
CA LEU A 33 -0.32 17.54 17.12
C LEU A 33 -0.10 18.85 16.33
N VAL A 34 0.99 19.53 16.58
CA VAL A 34 1.31 20.79 15.89
C VAL A 34 2.60 20.60 15.08
N PRO A 35 2.52 20.67 13.75
CA PRO A 35 3.71 20.65 12.91
C PRO A 35 4.50 21.94 13.11
N LYS A 36 5.83 21.82 13.24
CA LYS A 36 6.73 22.96 13.26
C LYS A 36 7.52 23.02 11.96
N PHE A 37 7.21 24.00 11.14
CA PHE A 37 7.99 24.28 9.94
C PHE A 37 9.24 25.09 10.32
N VAL A 38 10.40 24.65 9.80
CA VAL A 38 11.69 25.30 10.11
C VAL A 38 11.77 26.69 9.49
N LYS A 39 11.15 26.87 8.31
CA LYS A 39 11.08 28.14 7.60
C LYS A 39 9.68 28.36 7.04
N GLY A 40 9.07 29.51 7.32
CA GLY A 40 7.76 29.87 6.78
C GLY A 40 6.65 28.89 7.18
N SER A 41 5.81 28.50 6.22
CA SER A 41 4.61 27.68 6.40
C SER A 41 4.63 26.37 5.60
N ALA A 42 5.82 25.92 5.17
CA ALA A 42 5.98 24.66 4.45
C ALA A 42 7.34 24.01 4.78
N SER A 43 7.41 22.71 4.57
CA SER A 43 8.66 21.95 4.59
C SER A 43 9.56 22.32 3.42
N ASP A 44 10.81 21.89 3.45
CA ASP A 44 11.59 21.78 2.22
C ASP A 44 10.89 20.87 1.22
N VAL A 45 11.27 20.97 -0.06
CA VAL A 45 10.90 19.94 -1.04
C VAL A 45 11.73 18.69 -0.74
N ILE A 46 11.08 17.63 -0.32
CA ILE A 46 11.73 16.40 0.12
C ILE A 46 11.87 15.47 -1.07
N ALA A 47 13.10 15.09 -1.41
CA ALA A 47 13.33 14.04 -2.39
C ALA A 47 12.80 12.71 -1.82
N ALA A 48 11.87 12.10 -2.52
CA ALA A 48 11.29 10.82 -2.16
C ALA A 48 11.98 9.69 -2.93
N ASP A 49 12.26 8.59 -2.24
CA ASP A 49 12.66 7.36 -2.90
C ASP A 49 11.40 6.58 -3.22
N ILE A 50 10.95 6.62 -4.50
CA ILE A 50 9.78 5.88 -4.95
C ILE A 50 10.24 4.54 -5.51
N PHE A 51 9.87 3.47 -4.82
CA PHE A 51 10.19 2.10 -5.17
C PHE A 51 8.92 1.27 -5.33
N ASP A 52 8.73 0.69 -6.51
CA ASP A 52 7.54 -0.11 -6.87
C ASP A 52 6.22 0.62 -6.54
N THR A 53 6.16 1.92 -6.87
CA THR A 53 5.09 2.90 -6.61
C THR A 53 4.95 3.39 -5.17
N ILE A 54 5.59 2.76 -4.21
CA ILE A 54 5.55 3.12 -2.79
C ILE A 54 6.57 4.25 -2.50
N ILE A 55 6.13 5.21 -1.71
CA ILE A 55 6.91 6.42 -1.39
C ILE A 55 7.64 6.23 -0.07
N TYR A 56 8.96 6.37 -0.09
CA TYR A 56 9.81 6.33 1.08
C TYR A 56 10.40 7.72 1.34
N LEU A 57 10.27 8.19 2.57
CA LEU A 57 10.77 9.50 3.02
C LEU A 57 11.88 9.33 4.06
N PRO A 58 12.89 10.25 4.07
CA PRO A 58 13.90 10.28 5.10
C PRO A 58 13.32 10.89 6.38
N VAL A 59 13.18 10.11 7.43
CA VAL A 59 12.68 10.54 8.74
C VAL A 59 13.75 10.36 9.80
N LYS A 60 13.96 11.34 10.66
CA LYS A 60 14.80 11.22 11.86
C LYS A 60 13.92 10.99 13.08
N ILE A 61 14.41 10.18 13.99
CA ILE A 61 13.80 9.84 15.27
C ILE A 61 14.70 10.35 16.37
N GLY A 62 14.23 11.28 17.20
CA GLY A 62 15.06 11.88 18.26
C GLY A 62 16.38 12.47 17.73
N GLY A 63 16.39 12.97 16.49
CA GLY A 63 17.57 13.50 15.80
C GLY A 63 18.47 12.45 15.15
N GLN A 64 18.26 11.14 15.38
CA GLN A 64 19.02 10.04 14.77
C GLN A 64 18.45 9.65 13.41
N GLY A 65 19.26 9.09 12.51
CA GLY A 65 18.89 8.68 11.16
C GLY A 65 19.56 9.55 10.08
N PRO A 66 19.00 9.71 8.86
CA PRO A 66 17.60 9.41 8.52
C PRO A 66 17.30 7.91 8.37
N TYR A 67 16.10 7.53 8.72
CA TYR A 67 15.49 6.22 8.52
C TYR A 67 14.49 6.27 7.37
N SER A 68 14.20 5.13 6.75
CA SER A 68 13.35 5.00 5.56
C SER A 68 11.90 4.73 5.95
N PHE A 69 11.03 5.74 5.89
CA PHE A 69 9.61 5.63 6.25
C PHE A 69 8.70 5.65 5.03
N VAL A 70 7.75 4.73 4.98
CA VAL A 70 6.69 4.75 3.96
C VAL A 70 5.69 5.86 4.29
N LEU A 71 5.33 6.64 3.27
CA LEU A 71 4.22 7.60 3.33
C LEU A 71 2.93 6.85 3.00
N ASP A 72 2.09 6.62 4.03
CA ASP A 72 1.03 5.63 4.02
C ASP A 72 -0.30 6.24 4.50
N THR A 73 -1.20 6.59 3.57
CA THR A 73 -2.53 7.10 3.89
C THR A 73 -3.48 6.02 4.41
N GLY A 74 -3.20 4.75 4.14
CA GLY A 74 -3.92 3.61 4.70
C GLY A 74 -3.64 3.39 6.19
N ASN A 75 -2.50 3.89 6.69
CA ASN A 75 -2.25 4.01 8.12
C ASN A 75 -2.97 5.26 8.66
N GLY A 76 -4.25 5.13 8.99
CA GLY A 76 -5.09 6.23 9.51
C GLY A 76 -4.77 6.66 10.95
N GLY A 77 -3.82 6.02 11.60
CA GLY A 77 -3.45 6.24 12.99
C GLY A 77 -2.14 6.99 13.18
N THR A 78 -1.50 6.69 14.30
CA THR A 78 -0.19 7.22 14.68
C THR A 78 0.93 6.68 13.79
N PRO A 79 2.09 7.36 13.74
CA PRO A 79 3.28 6.80 13.11
C PRO A 79 3.63 5.42 13.67
N VAL A 80 4.14 4.57 12.80
CA VAL A 80 4.57 3.21 13.17
C VAL A 80 6.07 3.09 12.94
N LEU A 81 6.80 2.52 13.91
CA LEU A 81 8.19 2.15 13.78
C LEU A 81 8.30 0.64 13.58
N ASP A 82 9.32 0.20 12.85
CA ASP A 82 9.75 -1.19 12.93
C ASP A 82 10.16 -1.53 14.37
N GLU A 83 9.67 -2.65 14.89
CA GLU A 83 9.91 -3.04 16.29
C GLU A 83 11.40 -3.20 16.60
N LYS A 84 12.19 -3.76 15.68
CA LYS A 84 13.63 -3.97 15.87
C LYS A 84 14.35 -2.62 15.94
N LEU A 85 13.97 -1.68 15.07
CA LEU A 85 14.51 -0.33 15.12
C LEU A 85 14.17 0.37 16.43
N ALA A 86 12.91 0.33 16.87
CA ALA A 86 12.49 0.96 18.12
C ALA A 86 13.29 0.44 19.31
N ARG A 87 13.49 -0.88 19.39
CA ARG A 87 14.33 -1.52 20.42
C ARG A 87 15.80 -1.13 20.33
N ALA A 88 16.36 -1.07 19.11
CA ALA A 88 17.75 -0.68 18.89
C ALA A 88 18.01 0.80 19.29
N LEU A 89 17.01 1.66 19.14
CA LEU A 89 17.05 3.07 19.57
C LEU A 89 16.79 3.25 21.08
N GLY A 90 16.41 2.20 21.79
CA GLY A 90 16.05 2.29 23.21
C GLY A 90 14.75 3.05 23.47
N VAL A 91 13.83 3.09 22.47
CA VAL A 91 12.52 3.73 22.63
C VAL A 91 11.69 2.97 23.66
N PRO A 92 11.14 3.65 24.70
CA PRO A 92 10.28 2.99 25.68
C PRO A 92 9.01 2.44 25.01
N LEU A 93 8.75 1.15 25.19
CA LEU A 93 7.59 0.45 24.65
C LEU A 93 6.55 0.19 25.75
N GLY A 94 5.29 0.42 25.45
CA GLY A 94 4.17 0.11 26.31
C GLY A 94 3.82 -1.39 26.32
N THR A 95 2.64 -1.72 26.86
CA THR A 95 2.16 -3.09 26.96
C THR A 95 1.83 -3.66 25.57
N ARG A 96 2.23 -4.93 25.36
CA ARG A 96 1.95 -5.70 24.15
C ARG A 96 0.45 -5.78 23.85
N ILE A 97 0.07 -5.51 22.61
CA ILE A 97 -1.29 -5.63 22.10
C ILE A 97 -1.26 -6.52 20.84
N PRO A 98 -1.84 -7.72 20.86
CA PRO A 98 -1.97 -8.51 19.65
C PRO A 98 -3.01 -7.88 18.72
N ILE A 99 -2.67 -7.69 17.45
CA ILE A 99 -3.56 -7.12 16.45
C ILE A 99 -3.70 -8.01 15.23
N THR A 100 -4.91 -7.99 14.65
CA THR A 100 -5.22 -8.51 13.32
C THR A 100 -5.98 -7.41 12.60
N GLY A 101 -5.76 -7.20 11.31
CA GLY A 101 -6.57 -6.16 10.64
C GLY A 101 -6.01 -5.66 9.32
N GLY A 102 -4.74 -5.98 9.02
CA GLY A 102 -4.19 -5.78 7.70
C GLY A 102 -4.60 -6.90 6.73
N ALA A 103 -3.84 -7.09 5.67
CA ALA A 103 -3.96 -8.25 4.81
C ALA A 103 -3.47 -9.50 5.55
N GLY A 104 -4.18 -10.62 5.36
CA GLY A 104 -3.92 -11.88 6.06
C GLY A 104 -4.65 -12.00 7.40
N SER A 105 -4.41 -13.09 8.11
CA SER A 105 -5.13 -13.44 9.35
C SER A 105 -4.21 -13.76 10.54
N THR A 106 -2.90 -13.73 10.37
CA THR A 106 -1.93 -14.04 11.44
C THR A 106 -1.82 -12.86 12.39
N PRO A 107 -2.08 -13.03 13.70
CA PRO A 107 -1.89 -11.95 14.66
C PRO A 107 -0.42 -11.51 14.73
N VAL A 108 -0.20 -10.21 14.86
CA VAL A 108 1.12 -9.62 15.14
C VAL A 108 1.05 -8.75 16.40
N ASP A 109 2.18 -8.52 17.01
CA ASP A 109 2.30 -7.73 18.22
C ASP A 109 2.51 -6.25 17.89
N LEU A 110 1.72 -5.41 18.52
CA LEU A 110 1.87 -3.96 18.55
C LEU A 110 2.30 -3.54 19.95
N TYR A 111 3.27 -2.62 20.03
CA TYR A 111 3.64 -1.98 21.27
C TYR A 111 3.43 -0.46 21.13
N PRO A 112 2.57 0.15 21.96
CA PRO A 112 2.41 1.60 21.97
C PRO A 112 3.71 2.31 22.37
N ILE A 113 3.93 3.48 21.80
CA ILE A 113 4.98 4.44 22.17
C ILE A 113 4.26 5.71 22.61
N GLU A 114 4.52 6.16 23.85
CA GLU A 114 3.82 7.33 24.40
C GLU A 114 4.22 8.61 23.68
N LYS A 115 5.52 8.77 23.45
CA LYS A 115 6.11 10.00 22.89
C LYS A 115 7.26 9.69 21.97
N LEU A 116 7.27 10.32 20.81
CA LEU A 116 8.33 10.19 19.82
C LEU A 116 8.56 11.54 19.12
N ASP A 117 9.81 11.96 19.00
CA ASP A 117 10.16 13.11 18.19
C ASP A 117 10.51 12.66 16.77
N LEU A 118 9.79 13.18 15.80
CA LEU A 118 9.99 12.91 14.38
C LEU A 118 10.41 14.19 13.65
N SER A 119 11.35 14.08 12.73
CA SER A 119 11.66 15.19 11.83
C SER A 119 11.95 14.72 10.41
N MET A 120 11.51 15.54 9.48
CA MET A 120 11.77 15.45 8.04
C MET A 120 12.40 16.78 7.58
N PRO A 121 13.02 16.85 6.40
CA PRO A 121 13.59 18.12 5.93
C PRO A 121 12.59 19.28 5.99
N GLY A 122 12.88 20.28 6.82
CA GLY A 122 12.06 21.49 7.01
C GLY A 122 10.80 21.32 7.89
N LEU A 123 10.57 20.15 8.49
CA LEU A 123 9.37 19.85 9.29
C LEU A 123 9.71 19.00 10.52
N THR A 124 9.17 19.34 11.68
CA THR A 124 9.35 18.59 12.93
C THR A 124 8.02 18.38 13.65
N PHE A 125 7.92 17.27 14.35
CA PHE A 125 6.83 16.89 15.25
C PHE A 125 7.45 16.45 16.57
N SER A 126 6.99 17.00 17.68
CA SER A 126 7.49 16.65 19.01
C SER A 126 6.43 15.89 19.78
N GLU A 127 6.87 14.95 20.62
CA GLU A 127 6.03 14.18 21.54
C GLU A 127 4.84 13.46 20.87
N VAL A 128 5.03 12.95 19.65
CA VAL A 128 3.98 12.26 18.90
C VAL A 128 3.75 10.88 19.49
N PRO A 129 2.51 10.50 19.84
CA PRO A 129 2.18 9.12 20.11
C PRO A 129 2.47 8.27 18.87
N ALA A 130 3.07 7.09 19.06
CA ALA A 130 3.41 6.18 17.99
C ALA A 130 3.16 4.73 18.40
N ALA A 131 3.43 3.79 17.51
CA ALA A 131 3.39 2.36 17.83
C ALA A 131 4.51 1.61 17.11
N THR A 132 4.75 0.37 17.49
CA THR A 132 5.63 -0.52 16.72
C THR A 132 4.85 -1.63 16.07
N LEU A 133 5.35 -2.09 14.93
CA LEU A 133 4.96 -3.34 14.26
C LEU A 133 6.21 -4.05 13.74
N PRO A 134 6.19 -5.39 13.59
CA PRO A 134 7.28 -6.14 12.97
C PRO A 134 7.27 -5.95 11.45
N LEU A 135 7.62 -4.75 10.96
CA LEU A 135 7.51 -4.36 9.56
C LEU A 135 8.43 -5.17 8.64
N ASP A 136 9.53 -5.69 9.18
CA ASP A 136 10.48 -6.53 8.48
C ASP A 136 9.87 -7.83 7.93
N LEU A 137 8.75 -8.31 8.48
CA LEU A 137 8.01 -9.46 7.94
C LEU A 137 7.55 -9.26 6.49
N MET A 138 7.33 -8.01 6.09
CA MET A 138 6.89 -7.68 4.73
C MET A 138 8.06 -7.48 3.76
N ASP A 139 9.26 -7.22 4.25
CA ASP A 139 10.42 -6.84 3.44
C ASP A 139 10.74 -7.80 2.28
N PRO A 140 10.72 -9.15 2.47
CA PRO A 140 10.98 -10.07 1.36
C PRO A 140 9.99 -9.95 0.21
N HIS A 141 8.73 -9.65 0.52
CA HIS A 141 7.66 -9.51 -0.48
C HIS A 141 7.66 -8.13 -1.17
N TRP A 142 8.22 -7.14 -0.50
CA TRP A 142 8.34 -5.77 -1.02
C TRP A 142 9.69 -5.54 -1.72
N GLY A 143 10.70 -6.36 -1.45
CA GLY A 143 12.05 -6.23 -2.01
C GLY A 143 12.81 -5.01 -1.50
N LYS A 144 12.34 -4.41 -0.41
CA LYS A 144 12.93 -3.23 0.21
C LYS A 144 12.58 -3.14 1.68
N HIS A 145 13.57 -2.76 2.49
CA HIS A 145 13.39 -2.50 3.92
C HIS A 145 12.65 -1.20 4.17
N LYS A 146 11.86 -1.18 5.24
CA LYS A 146 11.20 0.00 5.78
C LYS A 146 11.36 0.06 7.29
N ASP A 147 11.77 1.22 7.76
CA ASP A 147 12.00 1.50 9.17
C ASP A 147 10.73 1.97 9.90
N GLY A 148 9.71 2.38 9.15
CA GLY A 148 8.45 2.86 9.70
C GLY A 148 7.44 3.30 8.66
N LEU A 149 6.29 3.78 9.16
CA LEU A 149 5.20 4.35 8.38
C LEU A 149 4.84 5.72 8.96
N VAL A 150 4.60 6.71 8.10
CA VAL A 150 3.96 7.98 8.47
C VAL A 150 2.65 8.11 7.72
N GLY A 151 1.57 8.40 8.45
CA GLY A 151 0.21 8.34 7.91
C GLY A 151 -0.73 9.37 8.50
N GLY A 152 -1.95 8.96 8.83
CA GLY A 152 -3.10 9.81 9.17
C GLY A 152 -2.81 10.96 10.11
N THR A 153 -2.00 10.76 11.14
CA THR A 153 -1.61 11.82 12.09
C THR A 153 -0.90 12.99 11.39
N VAL A 154 0.00 12.73 10.43
CA VAL A 154 0.70 13.78 9.68
C VAL A 154 -0.25 14.44 8.68
N PHE A 155 -1.01 13.63 7.93
CA PHE A 155 -1.98 14.13 6.95
C PHE A 155 -3.09 14.99 7.57
N SER A 156 -3.47 14.73 8.82
CA SER A 156 -4.54 15.48 9.52
C SER A 156 -4.14 16.91 9.89
N VAL A 157 -2.83 17.21 9.96
CA VAL A 157 -2.32 18.51 10.41
C VAL A 157 -1.48 19.23 9.36
N ALA A 158 -1.16 18.60 8.24
CA ALA A 158 -0.40 19.20 7.15
C ALA A 158 -0.96 18.79 5.80
N ILE A 159 -1.03 19.74 4.86
CA ILE A 159 -1.28 19.42 3.46
C ILE A 159 -0.10 18.62 2.94
N THR A 160 -0.38 17.49 2.30
CA THR A 160 0.64 16.62 1.72
C THR A 160 0.58 16.66 0.21
N ASP A 161 1.61 17.22 -0.40
CA ASP A 161 1.76 17.40 -1.84
C ASP A 161 2.77 16.36 -2.35
N ILE A 162 2.34 15.48 -3.28
CA ILE A 162 3.09 14.34 -3.80
C ILE A 162 3.22 14.47 -5.31
N ASP A 163 4.41 14.78 -5.80
CA ASP A 163 4.72 14.74 -7.23
C ASP A 163 5.45 13.43 -7.57
N TYR A 164 4.70 12.44 -8.05
CA TYR A 164 5.25 11.15 -8.43
C TYR A 164 6.24 11.24 -9.60
N ALA A 165 5.99 12.17 -10.54
CA ALA A 165 6.84 12.35 -11.72
C ALA A 165 8.20 12.95 -11.34
N LYS A 166 8.21 13.92 -10.43
CA LYS A 166 9.44 14.54 -9.90
C LYS A 166 10.03 13.78 -8.73
N LYS A 167 9.32 12.79 -8.20
CA LYS A 167 9.71 12.03 -6.99
C LYS A 167 9.94 12.96 -5.80
N THR A 168 9.00 13.83 -5.52
CA THR A 168 9.10 14.79 -4.42
C THR A 168 7.84 14.80 -3.58
N VAL A 169 8.02 15.10 -2.29
CA VAL A 169 6.92 15.34 -1.34
C VAL A 169 7.16 16.68 -0.64
N ARG A 170 6.10 17.42 -0.42
CA ARG A 170 6.12 18.66 0.36
C ARG A 170 4.96 18.70 1.33
N PHE A 171 5.21 19.20 2.53
CA PHE A 171 4.18 19.43 3.53
C PHE A 171 3.97 20.94 3.70
N SER A 172 2.70 21.38 3.86
CA SER A 172 2.37 22.79 4.02
C SER A 172 1.34 23.01 5.12
N ASP A 173 1.36 24.19 5.73
CA ASP A 173 0.36 24.60 6.71
C ASP A 173 -1.01 24.76 5.99
N PRO A 174 -2.06 24.05 6.44
CA PRO A 174 -3.39 24.16 5.85
C PRO A 174 -3.94 25.60 5.81
N LYS A 175 -3.53 26.45 6.77
CA LYS A 175 -4.02 27.84 6.86
C LYS A 175 -3.51 28.76 5.76
N THR A 176 -2.36 28.41 5.17
CA THR A 176 -1.72 29.23 4.12
C THR A 176 -1.67 28.56 2.78
N PHE A 177 -2.17 27.32 2.71
CA PHE A 177 -2.15 26.54 1.48
C PHE A 177 -3.18 27.10 0.44
N THR A 178 -2.69 27.33 -0.75
CA THR A 178 -3.53 27.67 -1.92
C THR A 178 -3.47 26.48 -2.90
N PRO A 179 -4.61 25.89 -3.27
CA PRO A 179 -4.64 24.78 -4.22
C PRO A 179 -3.98 25.15 -5.55
N ALA A 180 -3.14 24.23 -6.05
CA ALA A 180 -2.62 24.29 -7.41
C ALA A 180 -3.71 23.89 -8.43
N ALA A 181 -3.36 23.86 -9.71
CA ALA A 181 -4.20 23.29 -10.77
C ALA A 181 -4.50 21.81 -10.49
N GLY A 182 -5.64 21.33 -10.98
CA GLY A 182 -6.07 19.94 -10.81
C GLY A 182 -7.55 19.81 -10.55
N GLU A 183 -8.06 18.60 -10.67
CA GLU A 183 -9.43 18.30 -10.30
C GLU A 183 -9.56 18.08 -8.81
N VAL A 184 -10.49 18.77 -8.20
CA VAL A 184 -10.80 18.65 -6.76
C VAL A 184 -11.77 17.51 -6.55
N ILE A 185 -11.32 16.44 -5.90
CA ILE A 185 -12.12 15.27 -5.55
C ILE A 185 -12.47 15.36 -4.07
N PRO A 186 -13.74 15.42 -3.69
CA PRO A 186 -14.15 15.33 -2.30
C PRO A 186 -13.73 14.00 -1.68
N ILE A 187 -13.20 14.03 -0.45
CA ILE A 187 -12.89 12.84 0.34
C ILE A 187 -13.59 12.89 1.69
N GLU A 188 -13.89 11.72 2.23
CA GLU A 188 -14.34 11.55 3.61
C GLU A 188 -13.17 10.99 4.42
N VAL A 189 -12.83 11.64 5.55
CA VAL A 189 -11.66 11.26 6.35
C VAL A 189 -12.12 10.64 7.68
N PHE A 190 -11.77 9.37 7.88
CA PHE A 190 -12.00 8.61 9.11
C PHE A 190 -10.67 8.06 9.66
N GLY A 191 -9.66 8.94 9.75
CA GLY A 191 -8.26 8.58 9.90
C GLY A 191 -7.62 8.29 8.54
N GLN A 192 -8.17 7.37 7.77
CA GLN A 192 -7.87 7.16 6.35
C GLN A 192 -8.78 8.02 5.47
N PRO A 193 -8.35 8.38 4.26
CA PRO A 193 -9.18 9.08 3.29
C PRO A 193 -9.98 8.11 2.43
N PHE A 194 -11.23 8.44 2.18
CA PHE A 194 -12.12 7.67 1.32
C PHE A 194 -12.67 8.53 0.19
N VAL A 195 -12.85 7.94 -0.97
CA VAL A 195 -13.38 8.60 -2.17
C VAL A 195 -14.55 7.81 -2.73
N ARG A 196 -15.54 8.54 -3.29
CA ARG A 196 -16.60 7.92 -4.09
C ARG A 196 -16.16 7.81 -5.54
N ALA A 197 -16.23 6.60 -6.07
CA ALA A 197 -15.83 6.27 -7.42
C ALA A 197 -16.97 5.57 -8.17
N LYS A 198 -16.96 5.64 -9.50
CA LYS A 198 -17.81 4.82 -10.36
C LYS A 198 -16.95 3.75 -11.03
N VAL A 199 -17.34 2.50 -10.88
CA VAL A 199 -16.65 1.36 -11.49
C VAL A 199 -17.47 0.85 -12.66
N PHE A 200 -16.92 0.93 -13.86
CA PHE A 200 -17.54 0.44 -15.09
C PHE A 200 -17.06 -1.01 -15.31
N LEU A 201 -18.00 -1.90 -15.49
CA LEU A 201 -17.74 -3.32 -15.65
C LEU A 201 -17.92 -3.74 -17.11
N HIS A 202 -17.14 -4.69 -17.58
CA HIS A 202 -17.32 -5.21 -18.93
C HIS A 202 -18.70 -5.87 -19.06
N GLY A 203 -19.39 -5.56 -20.15
CA GLY A 203 -20.74 -6.10 -20.40
C GLY A 203 -21.88 -5.40 -19.64
N SER A 204 -21.60 -4.37 -18.83
CA SER A 204 -22.61 -3.55 -18.17
C SER A 204 -22.65 -2.14 -18.76
N SER A 205 -23.86 -1.62 -18.98
CA SER A 205 -24.06 -0.23 -19.40
C SER A 205 -24.10 0.77 -18.24
N GLN A 206 -24.25 0.27 -17.00
CA GLN A 206 -24.36 1.09 -15.81
C GLN A 206 -23.13 0.86 -14.92
N PRO A 207 -22.53 1.93 -14.38
CA PRO A 207 -21.47 1.81 -13.42
C PRO A 207 -22.00 1.33 -12.05
N VAL A 208 -21.11 0.77 -11.26
CA VAL A 208 -21.35 0.45 -9.86
C VAL A 208 -20.67 1.52 -9.01
N GLU A 209 -21.40 2.08 -8.05
CA GLU A 209 -20.83 3.02 -7.09
C GLU A 209 -19.92 2.28 -6.09
N ALA A 210 -18.74 2.83 -5.88
CA ALA A 210 -17.73 2.27 -4.98
C ALA A 210 -17.22 3.33 -4.02
N PHE A 211 -17.22 3.01 -2.73
CA PHE A 211 -16.58 3.81 -1.69
C PHE A 211 -15.22 3.20 -1.41
N LEU A 212 -14.15 3.87 -1.83
CA LEU A 212 -12.79 3.34 -1.83
C LEU A 212 -11.91 4.09 -0.82
N MET A 213 -11.17 3.35 0.00
CA MET A 213 -10.07 3.90 0.77
C MET A 213 -8.93 4.28 -0.19
N VAL A 214 -8.37 5.48 -0.06
CA VAL A 214 -7.20 5.90 -0.85
C VAL A 214 -5.95 5.58 -0.08
N ASP A 215 -5.09 4.73 -0.64
CA ASP A 215 -3.95 4.18 0.08
C ASP A 215 -2.64 4.27 -0.72
N THR A 216 -1.74 5.16 -0.28
CA THR A 216 -0.39 5.32 -0.87
C THR A 216 0.57 4.21 -0.44
N GLY A 217 0.26 3.44 0.60
CA GLY A 217 1.02 2.31 1.10
C GLY A 217 0.67 0.98 0.45
N VAL A 218 -0.37 0.92 -0.38
CA VAL A 218 -0.78 -0.27 -1.15
C VAL A 218 -0.49 -0.04 -2.63
N ARG A 219 0.20 -1.01 -3.25
CA ARG A 219 0.64 -0.87 -4.63
C ARG A 219 -0.49 -0.97 -5.64
N VAL A 220 -1.39 -1.93 -5.51
CA VAL A 220 -2.42 -2.29 -6.49
C VAL A 220 -3.81 -1.97 -5.96
N THR A 221 -4.64 -1.39 -6.81
CA THR A 221 -6.05 -1.16 -6.51
C THR A 221 -6.77 -2.50 -6.33
N THR A 222 -7.43 -2.66 -5.18
CA THR A 222 -8.02 -3.92 -4.74
C THR A 222 -9.48 -3.71 -4.35
N PHE A 223 -10.38 -4.48 -4.93
CA PHE A 223 -11.76 -4.57 -4.46
C PHE A 223 -11.87 -5.66 -3.39
N ASN A 224 -12.55 -5.35 -2.28
CA ASN A 224 -12.72 -6.28 -1.19
C ASN A 224 -13.69 -7.44 -1.53
N SER A 225 -13.66 -8.49 -0.72
CA SER A 225 -14.40 -9.73 -0.98
C SER A 225 -15.92 -9.52 -1.10
N PRO A 226 -16.60 -8.77 -0.20
CA PRO A 226 -18.04 -8.54 -0.32
C PRO A 226 -18.44 -7.79 -1.59
N PHE A 227 -17.72 -6.71 -1.93
CA PHE A 227 -17.99 -5.93 -3.13
C PHE A 227 -17.74 -6.72 -4.40
N SER A 228 -16.63 -7.45 -4.47
CA SER A 228 -16.26 -8.29 -5.61
C SER A 228 -17.31 -9.37 -5.88
N LYS A 229 -17.77 -10.04 -4.82
CA LYS A 229 -18.78 -11.09 -4.90
C LYS A 229 -20.17 -10.55 -5.30
N THR A 230 -20.62 -9.48 -4.65
CA THR A 230 -21.93 -8.88 -4.89
C THR A 230 -22.08 -8.42 -6.35
N ASN A 231 -21.01 -7.83 -6.90
CA ASN A 231 -21.00 -7.29 -8.24
C ASN A 231 -20.44 -8.25 -9.30
N LYS A 232 -20.12 -9.51 -8.93
CA LYS A 232 -19.59 -10.55 -9.83
C LYS A 232 -18.40 -10.06 -10.68
N LEU A 233 -17.42 -9.39 -10.02
CA LEU A 233 -16.34 -8.70 -10.72
C LEU A 233 -15.43 -9.67 -11.49
N VAL A 234 -15.19 -10.86 -10.93
CA VAL A 234 -14.36 -11.90 -11.57
C VAL A 234 -15.00 -12.40 -12.87
N GLU A 235 -16.30 -12.66 -12.83
CA GLU A 235 -17.08 -13.18 -13.98
C GLU A 235 -17.18 -12.17 -15.12
N GLN A 236 -17.09 -10.87 -14.78
CA GLN A 236 -17.16 -9.79 -15.76
C GLN A 236 -15.78 -9.34 -16.27
N SER A 237 -14.69 -9.87 -15.72
CA SER A 237 -13.35 -9.62 -16.25
C SER A 237 -13.11 -10.47 -17.50
N PRO A 238 -12.63 -9.89 -18.62
CA PRO A 238 -12.37 -10.63 -19.86
C PRO A 238 -11.38 -11.78 -19.71
N LYS A 239 -10.38 -11.56 -18.86
CA LYS A 239 -9.42 -12.56 -18.41
C LYS A 239 -9.15 -12.34 -16.92
N SER A 240 -8.87 -13.41 -16.21
CA SER A 240 -8.55 -13.33 -14.79
C SER A 240 -7.60 -14.44 -14.36
N LEU A 241 -6.82 -14.17 -13.33
CA LEU A 241 -5.82 -15.06 -12.75
C LEU A 241 -6.03 -15.19 -11.25
N ALA A 242 -6.44 -16.37 -10.77
CA ALA A 242 -6.46 -16.66 -9.34
C ALA A 242 -5.04 -16.87 -8.82
N THR A 243 -4.64 -16.11 -7.80
CA THR A 243 -3.27 -16.14 -7.25
C THR A 243 -3.20 -15.43 -5.90
N MET A 244 -2.03 -15.43 -5.29
CA MET A 244 -1.71 -14.50 -4.20
C MET A 244 -1.69 -13.07 -4.75
N THR A 245 -2.50 -12.17 -4.20
CA THR A 245 -2.63 -10.79 -4.68
C THR A 245 -1.73 -9.81 -3.94
N GLY A 246 -1.43 -10.09 -2.66
CA GLY A 246 -0.57 -9.22 -1.85
C GLY A 246 0.00 -9.91 -0.63
N PHE A 247 0.82 -9.17 0.11
CA PHE A 247 1.35 -9.56 1.41
C PHE A 247 1.39 -8.35 2.33
N GLY A 248 0.64 -8.40 3.39
CA GLY A 248 0.59 -7.38 4.42
C GLY A 248 1.15 -7.85 5.75
N ILE A 249 0.97 -7.03 6.79
CA ILE A 249 1.53 -7.32 8.12
C ILE A 249 0.99 -8.61 8.74
N ASN A 250 -0.23 -9.00 8.41
CA ASN A 250 -0.89 -10.21 8.92
C ASN A 250 -0.78 -11.42 7.96
N GLY A 251 0.06 -11.33 6.91
CA GLY A 251 0.33 -12.42 5.97
C GLY A 251 -0.15 -12.19 4.55
N ALA A 252 -0.30 -13.28 3.81
CA ALA A 252 -0.69 -13.26 2.41
C ALA A 252 -2.18 -12.96 2.23
N SER A 253 -2.49 -12.16 1.20
CA SER A 253 -3.82 -11.97 0.64
C SER A 253 -3.99 -12.81 -0.60
N TRP A 254 -5.18 -13.35 -0.79
CA TRP A 254 -5.53 -14.19 -1.93
C TRP A 254 -6.72 -13.59 -2.68
N GLY A 255 -6.76 -13.86 -3.96
CA GLY A 255 -7.85 -13.36 -4.80
C GLY A 255 -7.64 -13.68 -6.26
N THR A 256 -8.28 -12.88 -7.08
CA THR A 256 -8.19 -12.96 -8.53
C THR A 256 -7.77 -11.63 -9.10
N ILE A 257 -6.76 -11.62 -9.94
CA ILE A 257 -6.35 -10.43 -10.69
C ILE A 257 -7.12 -10.40 -11.99
N GLY A 258 -7.62 -9.23 -12.34
CA GLY A 258 -8.38 -9.04 -13.58
C GLY A 258 -8.46 -7.56 -13.96
N ARG A 259 -9.46 -7.23 -14.78
CA ARG A 259 -9.67 -5.85 -15.23
C ARG A 259 -11.12 -5.45 -15.04
N VAL A 260 -11.31 -4.18 -14.72
CA VAL A 260 -12.59 -3.50 -14.93
C VAL A 260 -12.49 -2.60 -16.16
N GLN A 261 -13.61 -2.24 -16.78
CA GLN A 261 -13.61 -1.41 -17.99
C GLN A 261 -13.02 -0.02 -17.69
N ALA A 262 -13.45 0.61 -16.59
CA ALA A 262 -12.90 1.88 -16.15
C ALA A 262 -13.22 2.16 -14.68
N ILE A 263 -12.47 3.09 -14.09
CA ILE A 263 -12.79 3.71 -12.79
C ILE A 263 -12.85 5.22 -13.00
N GLU A 264 -13.95 5.85 -12.54
CA GLU A 264 -14.10 7.30 -12.56
C GLU A 264 -14.01 7.90 -11.16
N LEU A 265 -13.21 8.96 -11.04
CA LEU A 265 -13.07 9.82 -9.87
C LEU A 265 -13.42 11.25 -10.30
N GLY A 266 -14.57 11.77 -9.89
CA GLY A 266 -15.08 13.01 -10.44
C GLY A 266 -15.26 12.93 -11.97
N SER A 267 -14.59 13.80 -12.72
CA SER A 267 -14.55 13.77 -14.19
C SER A 267 -13.38 12.94 -14.76
N ILE A 268 -12.49 12.47 -13.92
CA ILE A 268 -11.31 11.69 -14.34
C ILE A 268 -11.73 10.24 -14.57
N ARG A 269 -11.61 9.77 -15.81
CA ARG A 269 -11.83 8.37 -16.18
C ARG A 269 -10.51 7.67 -16.47
N ILE A 270 -10.27 6.57 -15.75
CA ILE A 270 -9.08 5.71 -15.85
C ILE A 270 -9.52 4.44 -16.56
N GLU A 271 -8.99 4.19 -17.75
CA GLU A 271 -9.42 3.12 -18.64
C GLU A 271 -8.69 1.81 -18.38
N ASN A 272 -9.43 0.72 -18.41
CA ASN A 272 -8.95 -0.66 -18.43
C ASN A 272 -7.88 -1.00 -17.36
N PRO A 273 -8.06 -0.56 -16.11
CA PRO A 273 -7.08 -0.83 -15.07
C PRO A 273 -7.00 -2.32 -14.73
N VAL A 274 -5.80 -2.76 -14.37
CA VAL A 274 -5.60 -4.05 -13.68
C VAL A 274 -5.93 -3.84 -12.22
N VAL A 275 -6.73 -4.73 -11.66
CA VAL A 275 -7.21 -4.66 -10.28
C VAL A 275 -7.20 -6.05 -9.62
N ASP A 276 -7.14 -6.07 -8.31
CA ASP A 276 -7.27 -7.29 -7.53
C ASP A 276 -8.72 -7.42 -7.02
N PHE A 277 -9.29 -8.60 -7.14
CA PHE A 277 -10.58 -8.99 -6.55
C PHE A 277 -10.28 -9.92 -5.37
N SER A 278 -10.31 -9.37 -4.16
CA SER A 278 -9.97 -10.13 -2.95
C SER A 278 -10.96 -11.26 -2.67
N THR A 279 -10.44 -12.37 -2.12
CA THR A 279 -11.23 -13.46 -1.52
C THR A 279 -10.98 -13.59 -0.02
N ASP A 280 -10.30 -12.62 0.58
CA ASP A 280 -9.97 -12.63 2.01
C ASP A 280 -11.24 -12.67 2.85
N THR A 281 -11.20 -13.46 3.92
CA THR A 281 -12.32 -13.64 4.86
C THR A 281 -12.07 -12.95 6.20
N ALA A 282 -10.92 -12.28 6.35
CA ALA A 282 -10.52 -11.54 7.53
C ALA A 282 -9.79 -10.25 7.12
N GLY A 283 -9.63 -9.33 8.06
CA GLY A 283 -8.93 -8.06 7.84
C GLY A 283 -9.75 -7.05 7.01
N ALA A 284 -9.09 -6.00 6.57
CA ALA A 284 -9.72 -4.87 5.87
C ALA A 284 -10.42 -5.29 4.58
N LEU A 285 -9.85 -6.24 3.84
CA LEU A 285 -10.40 -6.70 2.55
C LEU A 285 -11.60 -7.63 2.68
N SER A 286 -12.01 -8.01 3.89
CA SER A 286 -13.27 -8.73 4.17
C SER A 286 -14.40 -7.81 4.65
N SER A 287 -14.16 -6.52 4.78
CA SER A 287 -15.13 -5.53 5.26
C SER A 287 -16.20 -5.23 4.21
N ASP A 288 -17.44 -5.02 4.65
CA ASP A 288 -18.55 -4.52 3.83
C ASP A 288 -18.77 -3.00 3.99
N ARG A 289 -17.94 -2.32 4.80
CA ARG A 289 -18.07 -0.88 5.07
C ARG A 289 -17.59 -0.02 3.89
N PHE A 290 -16.74 -0.55 3.05
CA PHE A 290 -16.20 0.10 1.87
C PHE A 290 -15.96 -0.93 0.76
N ALA A 291 -15.84 -0.47 -0.48
CA ALA A 291 -15.75 -1.34 -1.64
C ALA A 291 -14.35 -1.91 -1.89
N GLY A 292 -13.32 -1.23 -1.38
CA GLY A 292 -11.94 -1.63 -1.64
C GLY A 292 -10.94 -0.47 -1.45
N ILE A 293 -9.76 -0.65 -1.99
CA ILE A 293 -8.62 0.25 -1.84
C ILE A 293 -8.22 0.80 -3.21
N LEU A 294 -8.12 2.12 -3.34
CA LEU A 294 -7.51 2.79 -4.49
C LEU A 294 -6.01 2.91 -4.22
N GLY A 295 -5.20 2.13 -4.92
CA GLY A 295 -3.78 1.98 -4.66
C GLY A 295 -2.88 2.96 -5.40
N ALA A 296 -1.59 2.86 -5.12
CA ALA A 296 -0.56 3.72 -5.70
C ALA A 296 -0.38 3.53 -7.22
N ASP A 297 -0.81 2.40 -7.79
CA ASP A 297 -0.85 2.16 -9.24
C ASP A 297 -1.74 3.17 -9.99
N MET A 298 -2.81 3.64 -9.34
CA MET A 298 -3.66 4.73 -9.84
C MET A 298 -3.04 6.09 -9.51
N LEU A 299 -2.64 6.30 -8.25
CA LEU A 299 -2.18 7.59 -7.75
C LEU A 299 -0.91 8.08 -8.45
N ARG A 300 0.03 7.21 -8.81
CA ARG A 300 1.28 7.57 -9.49
C ARG A 300 1.09 8.25 -10.86
N ARG A 301 -0.12 8.18 -11.41
CA ARG A 301 -0.51 8.79 -12.69
C ARG A 301 -0.86 10.26 -12.56
N PHE A 302 -0.72 10.78 -11.34
CA PHE A 302 -1.07 12.15 -10.98
C PHE A 302 0.04 12.82 -10.16
N HIS A 303 0.00 14.12 -10.14
CA HIS A 303 0.45 14.92 -9.03
C HIS A 303 -0.73 14.97 -8.05
N VAL A 304 -0.51 14.55 -6.80
CA VAL A 304 -1.59 14.32 -5.82
C VAL A 304 -1.39 15.23 -4.63
N VAL A 305 -2.42 16.00 -4.28
CA VAL A 305 -2.42 16.77 -3.04
C VAL A 305 -3.53 16.25 -2.13
N PHE A 306 -3.15 15.84 -0.92
CA PHE A 306 -4.09 15.50 0.14
C PHE A 306 -4.29 16.70 1.07
N ASP A 307 -5.50 17.17 1.15
CA ASP A 307 -5.97 18.22 2.07
C ASP A 307 -7.05 17.63 2.98
N TYR A 308 -6.61 16.92 4.03
CA TYR A 308 -7.55 16.29 4.97
C TYR A 308 -8.38 17.34 5.73
N PRO A 309 -7.82 18.43 6.26
CA PRO A 309 -8.63 19.49 6.87
C PRO A 309 -9.69 20.07 5.94
N GLY A 310 -9.38 20.19 4.65
CA GLY A 310 -10.32 20.65 3.61
C GLY A 310 -11.19 19.54 3.04
N GLN A 311 -11.07 18.29 3.50
CA GLN A 311 -11.81 17.11 3.02
C GLN A 311 -11.77 16.95 1.49
N ARG A 312 -10.58 17.10 0.91
CA ARG A 312 -10.38 17.00 -0.54
C ARG A 312 -9.04 16.38 -0.90
N MET A 313 -9.01 15.74 -2.04
CA MET A 313 -7.82 15.34 -2.78
C MET A 313 -7.80 16.09 -4.10
N ILE A 314 -6.65 16.60 -4.51
CA ILE A 314 -6.50 17.30 -5.79
C ILE A 314 -5.64 16.45 -6.70
N LEU A 315 -6.12 16.17 -7.91
CA LEU A 315 -5.48 15.31 -8.87
C LEU A 315 -5.15 16.10 -10.15
N GLU A 316 -3.87 16.25 -10.45
CA GLU A 316 -3.39 16.78 -11.72
C GLU A 316 -2.74 15.65 -12.52
N LYS A 317 -3.20 15.38 -13.74
CA LYS A 317 -2.67 14.31 -14.60
C LYS A 317 -1.20 14.58 -14.93
N ASN A 318 -0.36 13.57 -14.74
CA ASN A 318 1.04 13.62 -15.19
C ASN A 318 1.25 12.81 -16.49
N ALA A 319 2.49 12.69 -16.95
CA ALA A 319 2.81 12.00 -18.21
C ALA A 319 2.46 10.49 -18.18
N GLU A 320 2.33 9.89 -17.00
CA GLU A 320 1.96 8.47 -16.82
C GLU A 320 0.45 8.22 -16.91
N PHE A 321 -0.40 9.26 -16.96
CA PHE A 321 -1.85 9.10 -16.92
C PHE A 321 -2.39 8.19 -18.02
N GLY A 322 -1.89 8.31 -19.25
CA GLY A 322 -2.29 7.50 -20.40
C GLY A 322 -1.53 6.18 -20.56
N ALA A 323 -0.57 5.88 -19.68
CA ALA A 323 0.21 4.64 -19.78
C ALA A 323 -0.67 3.41 -19.55
N PRO A 324 -0.49 2.31 -20.30
CA PRO A 324 -1.27 1.08 -20.11
C PRO A 324 -0.99 0.47 -18.73
N PHE A 325 -1.98 -0.26 -18.20
CA PHE A 325 -1.78 -1.12 -17.04
C PHE A 325 -1.27 -2.48 -17.49
N GLU A 326 -0.02 -2.77 -17.19
CA GLU A 326 0.57 -4.08 -17.49
C GLU A 326 0.75 -4.88 -16.19
N PHE A 327 0.53 -6.19 -16.29
CA PHE A 327 0.69 -7.13 -15.21
C PHE A 327 1.79 -8.15 -15.52
N ASP A 328 2.30 -8.83 -14.51
CA ASP A 328 3.23 -9.95 -14.68
C ASP A 328 2.64 -11.05 -15.56
N MET A 329 3.39 -11.50 -16.55
CA MET A 329 2.97 -12.48 -17.55
C MET A 329 3.62 -13.85 -17.33
N SER A 330 4.40 -14.01 -16.27
CA SER A 330 5.01 -15.29 -15.91
C SER A 330 4.10 -16.18 -15.07
N GLY A 331 3.27 -15.57 -14.22
CA GLY A 331 2.49 -16.25 -13.19
C GLY A 331 3.27 -16.52 -11.90
N LEU A 332 4.46 -15.93 -11.76
CA LEU A 332 5.28 -16.05 -10.56
C LEU A 332 4.91 -15.00 -9.50
N ARG A 333 4.93 -15.42 -8.26
CA ARG A 333 5.07 -14.54 -7.11
C ARG A 333 6.45 -14.77 -6.51
N LEU A 334 7.26 -13.72 -6.51
CA LEU A 334 8.64 -13.78 -6.07
C LEU A 334 8.80 -13.12 -4.71
N VAL A 335 9.84 -13.53 -3.99
CA VAL A 335 10.36 -12.86 -2.79
C VAL A 335 11.83 -12.60 -2.95
N ALA A 336 12.30 -11.52 -2.34
CA ALA A 336 13.70 -11.13 -2.32
C ALA A 336 14.25 -11.31 -0.91
N GLU A 337 15.23 -12.18 -0.74
CA GLU A 337 15.83 -12.51 0.54
C GLU A 337 17.27 -12.00 0.65
N GLY A 338 17.80 -12.06 1.86
CA GLY A 338 19.13 -11.55 2.18
C GLY A 338 19.10 -10.09 2.64
N LYS A 339 20.20 -9.63 3.22
CA LYS A 339 20.29 -8.24 3.74
C LYS A 339 20.18 -7.18 2.64
N ASP A 340 20.54 -7.53 1.41
CA ASP A 340 20.56 -6.69 0.21
C ASP A 340 19.44 -7.05 -0.78
N PHE A 341 18.52 -7.94 -0.40
CA PHE A 341 17.44 -8.45 -1.26
C PHE A 341 17.92 -9.05 -2.59
N SER A 342 19.15 -9.53 -2.65
CA SER A 342 19.79 -10.02 -3.88
C SER A 342 19.41 -11.46 -4.23
N ARG A 343 18.83 -12.21 -3.29
CA ARG A 343 18.46 -13.61 -3.46
C ARG A 343 16.98 -13.73 -3.80
N ILE A 344 16.68 -13.99 -5.05
CA ILE A 344 15.31 -14.06 -5.57
C ILE A 344 14.79 -15.49 -5.51
N LYS A 345 13.66 -15.70 -4.85
CA LYS A 345 13.00 -17.00 -4.77
C LYS A 345 11.57 -16.95 -5.28
N VAL A 346 11.12 -18.07 -5.80
CA VAL A 346 9.72 -18.29 -6.13
C VAL A 346 8.94 -18.56 -4.84
N PHE A 347 8.01 -17.69 -4.49
CA PHE A 347 7.12 -17.85 -3.35
C PHE A 347 5.87 -18.63 -3.72
N HIS A 348 5.30 -18.34 -4.89
CA HIS A 348 4.10 -19.01 -5.39
C HIS A 348 4.12 -19.05 -6.92
N VAL A 349 3.54 -20.10 -7.48
CA VAL A 349 3.31 -20.26 -8.93
C VAL A 349 1.81 -20.38 -9.15
N ALA A 350 1.24 -19.47 -9.91
CA ALA A 350 -0.17 -19.50 -10.23
C ALA A 350 -0.48 -20.61 -11.28
N ASP A 351 -1.66 -21.20 -11.14
CA ASP A 351 -2.10 -22.27 -12.03
C ASP A 351 -2.35 -21.77 -13.48
N LYS A 352 -2.13 -22.64 -14.44
CA LYS A 352 -2.37 -22.39 -15.87
C LYS A 352 -1.58 -21.18 -16.40
N THR A 353 -0.33 -21.06 -15.98
CA THR A 353 0.57 -19.98 -16.37
C THR A 353 1.85 -20.50 -17.01
N PRO A 354 2.61 -19.64 -17.73
CA PRO A 354 3.91 -20.01 -18.28
C PRO A 354 4.88 -20.58 -17.25
N ALA A 355 4.89 -20.07 -16.03
CA ALA A 355 5.75 -20.59 -14.97
C ALA A 355 5.39 -22.02 -14.56
N GLN A 356 4.10 -22.33 -14.41
CA GLN A 356 3.64 -23.68 -14.13
C GLN A 356 3.97 -24.62 -15.29
N ALA A 357 3.70 -24.21 -16.54
CA ALA A 357 4.03 -25.01 -17.73
C ALA A 357 5.53 -25.30 -17.87
N ALA A 358 6.38 -24.37 -17.40
CA ALA A 358 7.84 -24.54 -17.35
C ALA A 358 8.32 -25.41 -16.16
N GLY A 359 7.41 -25.90 -15.31
CA GLY A 359 7.73 -26.75 -14.16
C GLY A 359 8.35 -26.03 -12.97
N LEU A 360 8.21 -24.69 -12.89
CA LEU A 360 8.66 -23.93 -11.74
C LEU A 360 7.79 -24.22 -10.51
N GLN A 361 8.40 -24.15 -9.33
CA GLN A 361 7.76 -24.49 -8.06
C GLN A 361 8.13 -23.46 -6.98
N ALA A 362 7.28 -23.36 -5.96
CA ALA A 362 7.62 -22.60 -4.76
C ALA A 362 8.91 -23.15 -4.12
N GLY A 363 9.78 -22.24 -3.68
CA GLY A 363 11.10 -22.57 -3.14
C GLY A 363 12.25 -22.53 -4.17
N ASP A 364 11.98 -22.52 -5.46
CA ASP A 364 13.01 -22.36 -6.49
C ASP A 364 13.77 -21.06 -6.29
N GLU A 365 15.09 -21.11 -6.28
CA GLU A 365 15.93 -19.90 -6.23
C GLU A 365 16.39 -19.54 -7.67
N ILE A 366 16.00 -18.35 -8.13
CA ILE A 366 16.39 -17.87 -9.46
C ILE A 366 17.83 -17.36 -9.42
N ARG A 367 18.72 -17.98 -10.19
CA ARG A 367 20.14 -17.59 -10.31
C ARG A 367 20.39 -16.64 -11.45
N THR A 368 19.80 -16.94 -12.60
CA THR A 368 19.94 -16.08 -13.79
C THR A 368 18.61 -15.91 -14.51
N VAL A 369 18.47 -14.76 -15.17
CA VAL A 369 17.39 -14.42 -16.09
C VAL A 369 18.04 -14.01 -17.43
N ASP A 370 17.82 -14.78 -18.49
CA ASP A 370 18.49 -14.62 -19.80
C ASP A 370 20.02 -14.47 -19.66
N GLY A 371 20.65 -15.32 -18.83
CA GLY A 371 22.09 -15.32 -18.56
C GLY A 371 22.61 -14.21 -17.64
N ARG A 372 21.78 -13.24 -17.24
CA ARG A 372 22.16 -12.21 -16.27
C ARG A 372 21.86 -12.71 -14.85
N LYS A 373 22.79 -12.48 -13.93
CA LYS A 373 22.58 -12.84 -12.51
C LYS A 373 21.31 -12.17 -11.97
N ALA A 374 20.43 -12.92 -11.30
CA ALA A 374 19.20 -12.40 -10.72
C ALA A 374 19.46 -11.27 -9.71
N SER A 375 20.58 -11.33 -8.98
CA SER A 375 21.03 -10.30 -8.03
C SER A 375 21.38 -8.94 -8.69
N THR A 376 21.47 -8.85 -10.01
CA THR A 376 21.71 -7.59 -10.72
C THR A 376 20.42 -6.85 -11.11
N PHE A 377 19.27 -7.48 -10.89
CA PHE A 377 17.98 -6.83 -11.05
C PHE A 377 17.53 -6.25 -9.69
N ASN A 378 17.05 -5.03 -9.72
CA ASN A 378 16.19 -4.60 -8.63
C ASN A 378 14.77 -5.13 -8.85
N TRP A 379 13.92 -5.03 -7.83
CA TRP A 379 12.57 -5.59 -7.85
C TRP A 379 11.70 -5.05 -9.00
N GLU A 380 11.75 -3.73 -9.24
CA GLU A 380 10.98 -3.08 -10.31
C GLU A 380 11.42 -3.55 -11.70
N THR A 381 12.75 -3.59 -11.94
CA THR A 381 13.29 -4.03 -13.24
C THR A 381 13.02 -5.50 -13.51
N LEU A 382 13.02 -6.34 -12.48
CA LEU A 382 12.66 -7.75 -12.63
C LEU A 382 11.17 -7.93 -12.97
N ARG A 383 10.28 -7.18 -12.32
CA ARG A 383 8.84 -7.18 -12.65
C ARG A 383 8.59 -6.69 -14.06
N ALA A 384 9.16 -5.56 -14.44
CA ALA A 384 9.04 -5.01 -15.80
C ALA A 384 9.57 -5.99 -16.85
N TYR A 385 10.53 -6.84 -16.48
CA TYR A 385 11.07 -7.87 -17.36
C TYR A 385 10.02 -8.92 -17.73
N PHE A 386 9.14 -9.27 -16.80
CA PHE A 386 8.05 -10.23 -16.99
C PHE A 386 6.74 -9.61 -17.53
N GLN A 387 6.73 -8.33 -17.90
CA GLN A 387 5.56 -7.63 -18.45
C GLN A 387 5.61 -7.46 -19.99
N ARG A 388 6.38 -8.30 -20.70
CA ARG A 388 6.58 -8.19 -22.15
C ARG A 388 5.95 -9.38 -22.88
N PRO A 389 4.74 -9.22 -23.48
CA PRO A 389 4.04 -10.33 -24.11
C PRO A 389 4.83 -10.91 -25.28
N GLY A 390 4.77 -12.26 -25.44
CA GLY A 390 5.47 -12.99 -26.50
C GLY A 390 6.97 -13.18 -26.28
N ARG A 391 7.54 -12.60 -25.20
CA ARG A 391 8.94 -12.78 -24.87
C ARG A 391 9.19 -14.18 -24.33
N THR A 392 10.22 -14.84 -24.83
CA THR A 392 10.75 -16.06 -24.23
C THR A 392 11.86 -15.68 -23.24
N VAL A 393 11.73 -16.13 -21.99
CA VAL A 393 12.68 -15.88 -20.90
C VAL A 393 13.30 -17.19 -20.48
N LYS A 394 14.62 -17.25 -20.43
CA LYS A 394 15.39 -18.40 -19.93
C LYS A 394 15.79 -18.14 -18.48
N LEU A 395 15.46 -19.07 -17.60
CA LEU A 395 15.84 -19.03 -16.20
C LEU A 395 16.78 -20.18 -15.87
N GLU A 396 17.82 -19.90 -15.10
CA GLU A 396 18.54 -20.91 -14.35
C GLU A 396 18.10 -20.78 -12.89
N ILE A 397 17.59 -21.88 -12.34
CA ILE A 397 17.15 -21.95 -10.97
C ILE A 397 17.93 -23.00 -10.19
N VAL A 398 17.89 -22.92 -8.88
CA VAL A 398 18.37 -23.99 -7.97
C VAL A 398 17.19 -24.51 -7.18
N ARG A 399 16.98 -25.82 -7.25
CA ARG A 399 16.00 -26.57 -6.47
C ARG A 399 16.73 -27.72 -5.76
N ASP A 400 16.60 -27.79 -4.44
CA ASP A 400 17.25 -28.81 -3.61
C ASP A 400 18.78 -28.94 -3.90
N GLY A 401 19.43 -27.78 -4.07
CA GLY A 401 20.86 -27.69 -4.37
C GLY A 401 21.26 -28.04 -5.81
N LYS A 402 20.32 -28.40 -6.68
CA LYS A 402 20.57 -28.79 -8.08
C LYS A 402 20.20 -27.67 -9.06
N PRO A 403 21.05 -27.35 -10.03
CA PRO A 403 20.73 -26.40 -11.07
C PRO A 403 19.72 -27.00 -12.06
N ILE A 404 18.71 -26.21 -12.44
CA ILE A 404 17.66 -26.58 -13.40
C ILE A 404 17.48 -25.39 -14.35
N ALA A 405 17.39 -25.68 -15.65
CA ALA A 405 17.03 -24.70 -16.66
C ALA A 405 15.52 -24.74 -16.91
N ALA A 406 14.90 -23.57 -16.94
CA ALA A 406 13.48 -23.39 -17.28
C ALA A 406 13.34 -22.32 -18.37
N THR A 407 12.33 -22.48 -19.21
CA THR A 407 12.03 -21.52 -20.29
C THR A 407 10.55 -21.17 -20.24
N LEU A 408 10.26 -19.88 -20.16
CA LEU A 408 8.90 -19.35 -20.12
C LEU A 408 8.64 -18.53 -21.39
N THR A 409 7.49 -18.73 -22.03
CA THR A 409 7.00 -17.80 -23.05
C THR A 409 5.90 -16.97 -22.42
N LEU A 410 6.16 -15.67 -22.24
CA LEU A 410 5.29 -14.76 -21.54
C LEU A 410 4.02 -14.48 -22.33
N GLU A 411 2.85 -14.54 -21.68
CA GLU A 411 1.58 -14.22 -22.29
C GLU A 411 0.70 -13.40 -21.36
N ARG A 412 -0.20 -12.57 -21.91
CA ARG A 412 -1.11 -11.77 -21.09
C ARG A 412 -2.06 -12.69 -20.33
N LEU A 413 -1.94 -12.65 -19.02
CA LEU A 413 -2.74 -13.46 -18.09
C LEU A 413 -4.06 -12.75 -17.70
N VAL A 414 -4.08 -11.42 -17.85
CA VAL A 414 -5.23 -10.56 -17.51
C VAL A 414 -5.41 -9.43 -18.52
#